data_7fb54b57695b38eb5d916b559d978afc
#
_entry.id   7fb54b57695b38eb5d916b559d978afc
#
_cell.length_a   1.000
_cell.length_b   1.000
_cell.length_c   1.000
_cell.angle_alpha   90.00
_cell.angle_beta   90.00
_cell.angle_gamma   90.00
#
_symmetry.space_group_name_H-M   'P 1'
#
loop_
_entity.id
_entity.type
_entity.pdbx_description
1 polymer ?
#
loop_
_entity_poly.entity_id
_entity_poly.type
_entity_poly.pdbx_seq_one_letter_code
_entity_poly.pdbx_strand_id
1 'polypeptide(L)'
;FHEHVGVEVAWTVVPFLIVVAMALPATKTVVAMKDTSSADLTVKATGYQWKWGYEYTDGAAQGVSFLSNLTTPMAQRLGKEPPGEFYLMEVDQPLVVPVDKKVRIVVTSGDVIHSWMVPELGVKQDAIPGFLRDTWFRANKVGTYRGQCAELCGKDHAYMPIVVEVVSQD
;
A
#
# COMPACT_ATOMS: atom_id res chain seq x y z
N PHE A 1 -18.07 -39.99 25.00
CA PHE A 1 -18.47 -39.53 23.65
C PHE A 1 -17.41 -39.95 22.69
N HIS A 2 -17.62 -41.00 21.89
CA HIS A 2 -16.55 -41.49 20.99
C HIS A 2 -16.87 -41.19 19.52
N GLU A 3 -18.14 -41.09 19.14
CA GLU A 3 -18.55 -40.76 17.76
C GLU A 3 -20.01 -40.24 17.76
N HIS A 4 -20.33 -39.39 16.78
CA HIS A 4 -21.70 -38.95 16.52
C HIS A 4 -21.82 -38.47 15.06
N VAL A 5 -22.21 -39.37 14.17
CA VAL A 5 -22.25 -39.16 12.72
C VAL A 5 -23.02 -37.90 12.33
N GLY A 6 -24.11 -37.56 12.96
CA GLY A 6 -24.88 -36.36 12.67
C GLY A 6 -24.12 -35.06 12.94
N VAL A 7 -23.35 -35.02 14.02
CA VAL A 7 -22.51 -33.87 14.35
C VAL A 7 -21.30 -33.79 13.39
N GLU A 8 -20.71 -34.91 13.04
CA GLU A 8 -19.59 -34.99 12.10
C GLU A 8 -19.99 -34.50 10.70
N VAL A 9 -21.15 -34.93 10.21
CA VAL A 9 -21.72 -34.43 8.96
C VAL A 9 -21.99 -32.92 9.05
N ALA A 10 -22.61 -32.47 10.16
CA ALA A 10 -22.95 -31.06 10.32
C ALA A 10 -21.71 -30.15 10.31
N TRP A 11 -20.65 -30.47 11.08
CA TRP A 11 -19.43 -29.63 11.10
C TRP A 11 -18.58 -29.72 9.81
N THR A 12 -18.83 -30.71 8.95
CA THR A 12 -18.22 -30.82 7.62
C THR A 12 -19.03 -30.02 6.59
N VAL A 13 -20.33 -30.23 6.53
CA VAL A 13 -21.22 -29.66 5.51
C VAL A 13 -21.40 -28.14 5.72
N VAL A 14 -21.63 -27.71 6.96
CA VAL A 14 -21.90 -26.30 7.25
C VAL A 14 -20.70 -25.40 6.87
N PRO A 15 -19.44 -25.66 7.30
CA PRO A 15 -18.29 -24.87 6.86
C PRO A 15 -18.05 -24.94 5.35
N PHE A 16 -18.26 -26.10 4.73
CA PHE A 16 -18.15 -26.24 3.28
C PHE A 16 -19.13 -25.32 2.53
N LEU A 17 -20.39 -25.28 2.94
CA LEU A 17 -21.39 -24.39 2.33
C LEU A 17 -21.06 -22.91 2.55
N ILE A 18 -20.52 -22.54 3.73
CA ILE A 18 -20.06 -21.17 4.00
C ILE A 18 -18.93 -20.78 3.04
N VAL A 19 -17.93 -21.64 2.86
CA VAL A 19 -16.80 -21.36 1.94
C VAL A 19 -17.28 -21.22 0.50
N VAL A 20 -18.17 -22.09 0.03
CA VAL A 20 -18.76 -21.99 -1.30
C VAL A 20 -19.56 -20.70 -1.48
N ALA A 21 -20.38 -20.33 -0.47
CA ALA A 21 -21.16 -19.10 -0.51
C ALA A 21 -20.28 -17.84 -0.54
N MET A 22 -19.10 -17.86 0.10
CA MET A 22 -18.13 -16.77 0.11
C MET A 22 -17.32 -16.68 -1.19
N ALA A 23 -17.13 -17.76 -1.92
CA ALA A 23 -16.29 -17.79 -3.12
C ALA A 23 -16.77 -16.85 -4.23
N LEU A 24 -18.08 -16.75 -4.47
CA LEU A 24 -18.67 -15.91 -5.50
C LEU A 24 -18.44 -14.40 -5.23
N PRO A 25 -18.84 -13.84 -4.06
CA PRO A 25 -18.60 -12.43 -3.75
C PRO A 25 -17.11 -12.13 -3.64
N ALA A 26 -16.28 -13.02 -3.09
CA ALA A 26 -14.83 -12.83 -3.02
C ALA A 26 -14.21 -12.72 -4.40
N THR A 27 -14.54 -13.59 -5.34
CA THR A 27 -14.06 -13.54 -6.72
C THR A 27 -14.46 -12.22 -7.39
N LYS A 28 -15.71 -11.77 -7.25
CA LYS A 28 -16.19 -10.50 -7.78
C LYS A 28 -15.38 -9.31 -7.21
N THR A 29 -15.12 -9.33 -5.92
CA THR A 29 -14.31 -8.29 -5.25
C THR A 29 -12.87 -8.27 -5.77
N VAL A 30 -12.21 -9.42 -5.88
CA VAL A 30 -10.84 -9.52 -6.41
C VAL A 30 -10.75 -8.98 -7.84
N VAL A 31 -11.72 -9.30 -8.70
CA VAL A 31 -11.78 -8.77 -10.07
C VAL A 31 -11.92 -7.24 -10.06
N ALA A 32 -12.80 -6.70 -9.20
CA ALA A 32 -12.98 -5.26 -9.07
C ALA A 32 -11.73 -4.55 -8.52
N MET A 33 -11.00 -5.15 -7.58
CA MET A 33 -9.74 -4.62 -7.06
C MET A 33 -8.61 -4.58 -8.11
N LYS A 34 -8.67 -5.44 -9.14
CA LYS A 34 -7.71 -5.48 -10.24
C LYS A 34 -8.04 -4.50 -11.37
N ASP A 35 -9.21 -3.91 -11.36
CA ASP A 35 -9.59 -2.92 -12.37
C ASP A 35 -9.00 -1.55 -12.05
N THR A 36 -7.89 -1.21 -12.67
CA THR A 36 -7.19 0.08 -12.58
C THR A 36 -7.62 1.08 -13.66
N SER A 37 -8.62 0.74 -14.47
CA SER A 37 -9.15 1.62 -15.52
C SER A 37 -9.84 2.87 -14.96
N SER A 38 -9.97 3.90 -15.78
CA SER A 38 -10.68 5.14 -15.44
C SER A 38 -10.20 5.79 -14.12
N ALA A 39 -8.89 5.78 -13.87
CA ALA A 39 -8.32 6.51 -12.76
C ALA A 39 -8.44 8.03 -12.98
N ASP A 40 -8.71 8.77 -11.91
CA ASP A 40 -8.72 10.24 -11.91
C ASP A 40 -7.31 10.83 -11.86
N LEU A 41 -6.37 10.07 -11.28
CA LEU A 41 -4.95 10.43 -11.13
C LEU A 41 -4.10 9.17 -11.21
N THR A 42 -2.98 9.25 -11.93
CA THR A 42 -1.99 8.18 -11.99
C THR A 42 -0.64 8.67 -11.50
N VAL A 43 -0.06 7.93 -10.56
CA VAL A 43 1.27 8.19 -10.01
C VAL A 43 2.12 6.94 -10.18
N LYS A 44 3.35 7.12 -10.65
CA LYS A 44 4.36 6.08 -10.65
C LYS A 44 5.16 6.14 -9.35
N ALA A 45 5.24 5.02 -8.65
CA ALA A 45 6.05 4.82 -7.44
C ALA A 45 7.21 3.88 -7.75
N THR A 46 8.43 4.34 -7.57
CA THR A 46 9.66 3.56 -7.81
C THR A 46 10.38 3.33 -6.49
N GLY A 47 10.56 2.06 -6.11
CA GLY A 47 11.35 1.67 -4.94
C GLY A 47 12.85 1.74 -5.22
N TYR A 48 13.60 2.26 -4.27
CA TYR A 48 15.06 2.27 -4.24
C TYR A 48 15.54 1.88 -2.84
N GLN A 49 16.76 1.45 -2.70
CA GLN A 49 17.43 1.20 -1.43
C GLN A 49 17.95 2.53 -0.85
N TRP A 50 17.33 3.20 0.13
CA TRP A 50 16.07 2.87 0.81
C TRP A 50 15.22 4.15 0.85
N LYS A 51 14.41 4.34 -0.18
CA LYS A 51 13.52 5.49 -0.36
C LYS A 51 12.48 5.19 -1.45
N TRP A 52 11.49 6.05 -1.56
CA TRP A 52 10.55 6.01 -2.67
C TRP A 52 10.76 7.20 -3.61
N GLY A 53 10.64 6.97 -4.91
CA GLY A 53 10.53 8.02 -5.91
C GLY A 53 9.10 8.06 -6.45
N TYR A 54 8.54 9.25 -6.57
CA TYR A 54 7.21 9.46 -7.13
C TYR A 54 7.28 10.32 -8.38
N GLU A 55 6.41 10.02 -9.34
CA GLU A 55 6.23 10.76 -10.59
C GLU A 55 4.73 10.82 -10.91
N TYR A 56 4.16 12.01 -10.98
CA TYR A 56 2.79 12.19 -11.46
C TYR A 56 2.77 12.08 -12.98
N THR A 57 2.05 11.09 -13.51
CA THR A 57 2.06 10.79 -14.95
C THR A 57 0.90 11.44 -15.70
N ASP A 58 -0.09 11.96 -14.98
CA ASP A 58 -1.24 12.69 -15.52
C ASP A 58 -1.77 13.75 -14.55
N GLY A 59 -2.87 14.41 -14.91
CA GLY A 59 -3.52 15.43 -14.11
C GLY A 59 -2.77 16.77 -14.06
N ALA A 60 -3.15 17.63 -13.10
CA ALA A 60 -2.58 18.98 -12.96
C ALA A 60 -1.10 18.99 -12.56
N ALA A 61 -0.62 17.92 -11.93
CA ALA A 61 0.77 17.76 -11.49
C ALA A 61 1.61 16.92 -12.47
N GLN A 62 1.14 16.67 -13.68
CA GLN A 62 1.88 15.88 -14.66
C GLN A 62 3.31 16.36 -14.85
N GLY A 63 4.27 15.42 -14.77
CA GLY A 63 5.70 15.69 -14.92
C GLY A 63 6.40 16.09 -13.62
N VAL A 64 5.68 16.35 -12.54
CA VAL A 64 6.28 16.55 -11.21
C VAL A 64 6.84 15.22 -10.70
N SER A 65 8.10 15.23 -10.32
CA SER A 65 8.77 14.06 -9.74
C SER A 65 9.65 14.46 -8.55
N PHE A 66 9.74 13.59 -7.55
CA PHE A 66 10.52 13.82 -6.35
C PHE A 66 10.92 12.51 -5.66
N LEU A 67 11.87 12.61 -4.74
CA LEU A 67 12.25 11.53 -3.84
C LEU A 67 11.65 11.78 -2.45
N SER A 68 11.18 10.72 -1.83
CA SER A 68 10.60 10.71 -0.49
C SER A 68 11.53 9.93 0.43
N ASN A 69 12.16 10.62 1.38
CA ASN A 69 13.16 10.06 2.27
C ASN A 69 12.67 10.11 3.72
N LEU A 70 13.13 9.15 4.53
CA LEU A 70 12.87 9.13 5.97
C LEU A 70 13.44 10.37 6.66
N THR A 71 12.63 11.03 7.50
CA THR A 71 13.04 12.19 8.30
C THR A 71 13.42 11.88 9.75
N THR A 72 13.17 10.65 10.23
CA THR A 72 13.50 10.27 11.61
C THR A 72 14.98 10.56 11.92
N PRO A 73 15.28 11.39 12.94
CA PRO A 73 16.63 11.78 13.29
C PRO A 73 17.55 10.58 13.57
N MET A 74 18.82 10.70 13.17
CA MET A 74 19.81 9.65 13.42
C MET A 74 19.96 9.32 14.90
N ALA A 75 19.84 10.32 15.78
CA ALA A 75 19.94 10.14 17.24
C ALA A 75 18.85 9.17 17.75
N GLN A 76 17.62 9.29 17.26
CA GLN A 76 16.53 8.37 17.58
C GLN A 76 16.79 6.97 17.02
N ARG A 77 17.26 6.87 15.76
CA ARG A 77 17.56 5.58 15.12
C ARG A 77 18.69 4.82 15.81
N LEU A 78 19.62 5.53 16.44
CA LEU A 78 20.72 4.95 17.24
C LEU A 78 20.39 4.76 18.72
N GLY A 79 19.15 5.02 19.15
CA GLY A 79 18.72 4.89 20.54
C GLY A 79 19.35 5.92 21.50
N LYS A 80 19.88 7.03 20.98
CA LYS A 80 20.44 8.13 21.79
C LYS A 80 19.36 9.11 22.28
N GLU A 81 18.22 9.13 21.60
CA GLU A 81 17.03 9.89 21.94
C GLU A 81 15.80 8.97 21.91
N PRO A 82 14.75 9.26 22.69
CA PRO A 82 13.51 8.49 22.66
C PRO A 82 12.83 8.61 21.29
N PRO A 83 12.14 7.55 20.79
CA PRO A 83 11.38 7.62 19.55
C PRO A 83 10.24 8.63 19.66
N GLY A 84 10.01 9.39 18.61
CA GLY A 84 8.83 10.25 18.46
C GLY A 84 7.56 9.45 18.16
N GLU A 85 6.41 10.14 18.12
CA GLU A 85 5.09 9.54 17.88
C GLU A 85 5.02 8.72 16.58
N PHE A 86 5.60 9.24 15.49
CA PHE A 86 5.64 8.58 14.19
C PHE A 86 7.06 8.09 13.84
N TYR A 87 7.70 7.43 14.81
CA TYR A 87 9.04 6.89 14.63
C TYR A 87 9.12 5.98 13.40
N LEU A 88 10.04 6.26 12.49
CA LEU A 88 10.25 5.59 11.20
C LEU A 88 9.05 5.68 10.22
N MET A 89 8.12 6.60 10.42
CA MET A 89 6.90 6.73 9.61
C MET A 89 6.66 8.14 9.07
N GLU A 90 7.69 8.99 9.06
CA GLU A 90 7.65 10.35 8.50
C GLU A 90 8.65 10.51 7.37
N VAL A 91 8.28 11.31 6.36
CA VAL A 91 9.10 11.60 5.19
C VAL A 91 9.24 13.10 4.96
N ASP A 92 10.27 13.49 4.20
CA ASP A 92 10.51 14.88 3.79
C ASP A 92 9.51 15.37 2.74
N GLN A 93 9.07 14.49 1.84
CA GLN A 93 8.13 14.79 0.76
C GLN A 93 7.06 13.70 0.67
N PRO A 94 5.86 13.92 1.21
CA PRO A 94 4.75 12.98 1.11
C PRO A 94 4.17 12.94 -0.31
N LEU A 95 3.53 11.83 -0.65
CA LEU A 95 2.69 11.73 -1.85
C LEU A 95 1.36 12.44 -1.59
N VAL A 96 1.05 13.50 -2.35
CA VAL A 96 -0.19 14.26 -2.19
C VAL A 96 -1.22 13.82 -3.22
N VAL A 97 -2.44 13.49 -2.78
CA VAL A 97 -3.53 13.03 -3.65
C VAL A 97 -4.87 13.65 -3.25
N PRO A 98 -5.80 13.86 -4.18
CA PRO A 98 -7.12 14.40 -3.87
C PRO A 98 -8.05 13.37 -3.21
N VAL A 99 -8.91 13.85 -2.30
CA VAL A 99 -9.96 13.06 -1.65
C VAL A 99 -11.04 12.63 -2.68
N ASP A 100 -11.66 11.48 -2.45
CA ASP A 100 -12.74 10.87 -3.26
C ASP A 100 -12.39 10.60 -4.73
N LYS A 101 -11.11 10.64 -5.09
CA LYS A 101 -10.63 10.30 -6.43
C LYS A 101 -10.04 8.89 -6.48
N LYS A 102 -10.21 8.23 -7.62
CA LYS A 102 -9.55 6.96 -7.90
C LYS A 102 -8.10 7.23 -8.29
N VAL A 103 -7.19 6.91 -7.41
CA VAL A 103 -5.74 7.08 -7.62
C VAL A 103 -5.15 5.74 -8.02
N ARG A 104 -4.58 5.68 -9.21
CA ARG A 104 -3.81 4.54 -9.70
C ARG A 104 -2.35 4.73 -9.33
N ILE A 105 -1.76 3.72 -8.70
CA ILE A 105 -0.33 3.68 -8.42
C ILE A 105 0.32 2.63 -9.32
N VAL A 106 1.21 3.06 -10.19
CA VAL A 106 2.05 2.19 -11.03
C VAL A 106 3.35 1.97 -10.28
N VAL A 107 3.62 0.74 -9.88
CA VAL A 107 4.72 0.40 -8.98
C VAL A 107 5.81 -0.35 -9.72
N THR A 108 7.06 0.06 -9.49
CA THR A 108 8.26 -0.60 -10.01
C THR A 108 9.45 -0.41 -9.05
N SER A 109 10.57 -0.99 -9.36
CA SER A 109 11.83 -0.80 -8.62
C SER A 109 13.01 -0.51 -9.55
N GLY A 110 13.94 0.30 -9.06
CA GLY A 110 15.20 0.60 -9.74
C GLY A 110 16.37 -0.32 -9.36
N ASP A 111 16.21 -1.17 -8.34
CA ASP A 111 17.29 -2.01 -7.81
C ASP A 111 16.82 -3.41 -7.39
N VAL A 112 16.33 -3.60 -6.15
CA VAL A 112 15.85 -4.88 -5.62
C VAL A 112 14.32 -4.87 -5.53
N ILE A 113 13.71 -5.98 -5.14
CA ILE A 113 12.27 -6.03 -4.89
C ILE A 113 11.94 -5.23 -3.62
N HIS A 114 10.93 -4.37 -3.71
CA HIS A 114 10.27 -3.66 -2.62
C HIS A 114 8.77 -3.95 -2.67
N SER A 115 7.99 -3.42 -1.74
CA SER A 115 6.53 -3.47 -1.82
C SER A 115 5.92 -2.19 -1.27
N TRP A 116 5.11 -1.52 -2.09
CA TRP A 116 4.37 -0.32 -1.70
C TRP A 116 3.10 -0.71 -0.97
N MET A 117 3.03 -0.44 0.33
CA MET A 117 1.90 -0.83 1.16
C MET A 117 1.45 0.32 2.06
N VAL A 118 0.15 0.65 1.99
CA VAL A 118 -0.52 1.57 2.92
C VAL A 118 -1.77 0.87 3.45
N PRO A 119 -1.69 0.30 4.67
CA PRO A 119 -2.75 -0.55 5.22
C PRO A 119 -4.12 0.12 5.29
N GLU A 120 -4.18 1.39 5.74
CA GLU A 120 -5.44 2.13 5.85
C GLU A 120 -6.11 2.41 4.51
N LEU A 121 -5.36 2.42 3.40
CA LEU A 121 -5.90 2.53 2.04
C LEU A 121 -6.23 1.15 1.43
N GLY A 122 -5.95 0.06 2.14
CA GLY A 122 -6.25 -1.31 1.72
C GLY A 122 -5.39 -1.78 0.55
N VAL A 123 -4.20 -1.22 0.33
CA VAL A 123 -3.36 -1.53 -0.83
C VAL A 123 -2.00 -2.07 -0.45
N LYS A 124 -1.57 -3.07 -1.18
CA LYS A 124 -0.21 -3.62 -1.21
C LYS A 124 0.13 -4.04 -2.64
N GLN A 125 1.25 -3.54 -3.18
CA GLN A 125 1.72 -3.92 -4.50
C GLN A 125 3.24 -4.02 -4.51
N ASP A 126 3.76 -5.16 -4.93
CA ASP A 126 5.19 -5.40 -5.03
C ASP A 126 5.79 -4.58 -6.18
N ALA A 127 6.94 -3.96 -5.87
CA ALA A 127 7.78 -3.20 -6.76
C ALA A 127 8.93 -4.09 -7.26
N ILE A 128 8.78 -4.65 -8.46
CA ILE A 128 9.72 -5.65 -9.01
C ILE A 128 10.56 -4.97 -10.11
N PRO A 129 11.90 -5.08 -10.07
CA PRO A 129 12.76 -4.55 -11.12
C PRO A 129 12.39 -5.10 -12.50
N GLY A 130 12.28 -4.20 -13.49
CA GLY A 130 11.93 -4.57 -14.87
C GLY A 130 10.44 -4.82 -15.13
N PHE A 131 9.58 -4.75 -14.12
CA PHE A 131 8.13 -4.89 -14.25
C PHE A 131 7.42 -3.61 -13.82
N LEU A 132 6.33 -3.30 -14.51
CA LEU A 132 5.34 -2.30 -14.09
C LEU A 132 4.11 -3.07 -13.59
N ARG A 133 3.78 -2.86 -12.33
CA ARG A 133 2.59 -3.40 -11.69
C ARG A 133 1.72 -2.24 -11.24
N ASP A 134 0.42 -2.43 -11.17
CA ASP A 134 -0.46 -1.37 -10.73
C ASP A 134 -1.49 -1.85 -9.71
N THR A 135 -1.89 -0.91 -8.89
CA THR A 135 -3.00 -1.01 -7.94
C THR A 135 -3.73 0.32 -7.92
N TRP A 136 -4.83 0.40 -7.20
CA TRP A 136 -5.55 1.65 -7.02
C TRP A 136 -6.17 1.73 -5.63
N PHE A 137 -6.43 2.94 -5.21
CA PHE A 137 -7.22 3.22 -4.01
C PHE A 137 -8.10 4.46 -4.21
N ARG A 138 -9.06 4.63 -3.29
CA ARG A 138 -9.86 5.85 -3.17
C ARG A 138 -9.97 6.17 -1.68
N ALA A 139 -9.33 7.25 -1.25
CA ALA A 139 -9.45 7.74 0.10
C ALA A 139 -10.71 8.61 0.21
N ASN A 140 -11.59 8.31 1.14
CA ASN A 140 -12.86 9.01 1.36
C ASN A 140 -12.80 10.07 2.46
N LYS A 141 -11.61 10.29 3.03
CA LYS A 141 -11.37 11.32 4.06
C LYS A 141 -10.05 12.01 3.81
N VAL A 142 -10.02 13.31 4.01
CA VAL A 142 -8.78 14.10 4.10
C VAL A 142 -7.98 13.65 5.31
N GLY A 143 -6.67 13.57 5.18
CA GLY A 143 -5.79 13.15 6.26
C GLY A 143 -4.47 12.58 5.79
N THR A 144 -3.64 12.19 6.72
CA THR A 144 -2.31 11.59 6.49
C THR A 144 -2.37 10.08 6.72
N TYR A 145 -2.08 9.31 5.68
CA TYR A 145 -2.08 7.86 5.67
C TYR A 145 -0.65 7.35 5.61
N ARG A 146 -0.31 6.41 6.47
CA ARG A 146 1.07 5.93 6.61
C ARG A 146 1.20 4.48 6.22
N GLY A 147 2.31 4.16 5.60
CA GLY A 147 2.67 2.83 5.17
C GLY A 147 4.17 2.59 5.23
N GLN A 148 4.56 1.40 4.84
CA GLN A 148 5.95 0.95 4.86
C GLN A 148 6.26 0.05 3.67
N CYS A 149 7.55 -0.10 3.36
CA CYS A 149 7.98 -1.16 2.47
C CYS A 149 7.61 -2.52 3.08
N ALA A 150 6.92 -3.36 2.32
CA ALA A 150 6.37 -4.63 2.78
C ALA A 150 7.03 -5.86 2.12
N GLU A 151 8.22 -5.67 1.51
CA GLU A 151 9.08 -6.75 1.00
C GLU A 151 10.51 -6.50 1.44
N LEU A 152 11.16 -7.51 2.02
CA LEU A 152 12.53 -7.39 2.55
C LEU A 152 13.51 -6.97 1.44
N CYS A 153 14.07 -5.77 1.56
CA CYS A 153 14.88 -5.13 0.53
C CYS A 153 16.32 -4.79 0.96
N GLY A 154 16.77 -5.31 2.09
CA GLY A 154 18.12 -5.12 2.61
C GLY A 154 18.18 -4.53 4.02
N LYS A 155 19.34 -4.04 4.43
CA LYS A 155 19.63 -3.64 5.82
C LYS A 155 18.74 -2.50 6.35
N ASP A 156 18.35 -1.57 5.50
CA ASP A 156 17.55 -0.41 5.88
C ASP A 156 16.08 -0.54 5.41
N HIS A 157 15.60 -1.78 5.28
CA HIS A 157 14.21 -2.10 4.90
C HIS A 157 13.17 -1.35 5.73
N ALA A 158 13.38 -1.19 7.03
CA ALA A 158 12.48 -0.47 7.93
C ALA A 158 12.60 1.07 7.83
N TYR A 159 13.54 1.60 7.05
CA TYR A 159 13.86 3.02 6.95
C TYR A 159 13.37 3.68 5.66
N MET A 160 12.39 3.10 4.99
CA MET A 160 11.75 3.65 3.78
C MET A 160 10.22 3.65 3.90
N PRO A 161 9.68 4.53 4.76
CA PRO A 161 8.23 4.63 4.94
C PRO A 161 7.55 5.26 3.72
N ILE A 162 6.22 5.17 3.75
CA ILE A 162 5.32 5.79 2.79
C ILE A 162 4.40 6.72 3.56
N VAL A 163 4.28 7.97 3.10
CA VAL A 163 3.29 8.91 3.62
C VAL A 163 2.46 9.43 2.46
N VAL A 164 1.15 9.29 2.58
CA VAL A 164 0.17 9.80 1.61
C VAL A 164 -0.66 10.88 2.29
N GLU A 165 -0.60 12.10 1.78
CA GLU A 165 -1.47 13.20 2.19
C GLU A 165 -2.66 13.29 1.27
N VAL A 166 -3.84 13.07 1.82
CA VAL A 166 -5.11 13.22 1.11
C VAL A 166 -5.66 14.61 1.41
N VAL A 167 -5.80 15.42 0.36
CA VAL A 167 -6.20 16.81 0.46
C VAL A 167 -7.55 17.07 -0.21
N SER A 168 -8.20 18.19 0.15
CA SER A 168 -9.37 18.70 -0.58
C SER A 168 -8.98 19.13 -2.00
N GLN A 169 -9.96 19.27 -2.88
CA GLN A 169 -9.74 19.68 -4.27
C GLN A 169 -9.78 21.20 -4.48
N ASP A 170 -9.87 21.97 -3.39
CA ASP A 170 -9.97 23.45 -3.41
C ASP A 170 -8.59 24.11 -3.56
#